data_3b8d57d19f9b5735e86016a56dac10eb
#
_entry.id   3b8d57d19f9b5735e86016a56dac10eb
#
_cell.length_a   1.000
_cell.length_b   1.000
_cell.length_c   1.000
_cell.angle_alpha   90.00
_cell.angle_beta   90.00
_cell.angle_gamma   90.00
#
_symmetry.space_group_name_H-M   'P 1'
#
loop_
_entity.id
_entity.type
_entity.pdbx_description
1 polymer ?
#
loop_
_entity_poly.entity_id
_entity_poly.type
_entity_poly.pdbx_seq_one_letter_code
_entity_poly.pdbx_strand_id
1 'polypeptide(L)'
;MTDEELNKEYNKTVEYLYNSTPVFEHVGATAYKEGLSNTIALDEHFGHPHNHFLSVHIAGTNGKGSCSHTIASILQADGYKVGLYTSPHLVDFRERIRVNGKMIPKEYVIDFVRENRSFFESLNPSFFELTTALAFKYFADM
;
A
#
# COMPACT_ATOMS: atom_id res chain seq x y z
N MET A 1 -15.13 4.98 -18.82
CA MET A 1 -15.66 4.93 -17.44
C MET A 1 -15.87 6.35 -16.97
N THR A 2 -17.06 6.68 -16.51
CA THR A 2 -17.35 8.00 -15.93
C THR A 2 -16.70 8.14 -14.55
N ASP A 3 -16.53 9.36 -14.05
CA ASP A 3 -15.98 9.59 -12.72
C ASP A 3 -16.83 8.95 -11.62
N GLU A 4 -18.14 8.87 -11.81
CA GLU A 4 -19.05 8.21 -10.88
C GLU A 4 -18.84 6.68 -10.86
N GLU A 5 -18.70 6.07 -12.03
CA GLU A 5 -18.40 4.64 -12.16
C GLU A 5 -17.04 4.30 -11.54
N LEU A 6 -16.02 5.12 -11.79
CA LEU A 6 -14.70 4.97 -11.20
C LEU A 6 -14.74 5.03 -9.67
N ASN A 7 -15.45 6.01 -9.11
CA ASN A 7 -15.59 6.15 -7.66
C ASN A 7 -16.32 4.95 -7.05
N LYS A 8 -17.36 4.46 -7.70
CA LYS A 8 -18.10 3.28 -7.24
C LYS A 8 -17.24 2.02 -7.24
N GLU A 9 -16.47 1.81 -8.30
CA GLU A 9 -15.58 0.64 -8.40
C GLU A 9 -14.42 0.73 -7.40
N TYR A 10 -13.83 1.92 -7.24
CA TYR A 10 -12.80 2.17 -6.23
C TYR A 10 -13.30 1.89 -4.81
N ASN A 11 -14.48 2.38 -4.44
CA ASN A 11 -15.05 2.15 -3.12
C ASN A 11 -15.28 0.66 -2.83
N LYS A 12 -15.77 -0.10 -3.81
CA LYS A 12 -15.90 -1.56 -3.71
C LYS A 12 -14.55 -2.25 -3.53
N THR A 13 -13.53 -1.77 -4.22
CA THR A 13 -12.18 -2.32 -4.13
C THR A 13 -11.57 -2.08 -2.75
N VAL A 14 -11.73 -0.88 -2.21
CA VAL A 14 -11.28 -0.55 -0.86
C VAL A 14 -12.06 -1.34 0.19
N GLU A 15 -13.38 -1.49 0.02
CA GLU A 15 -14.21 -2.33 0.88
C GLU A 15 -13.75 -3.80 0.86
N TYR A 16 -13.41 -4.33 -0.31
CA TYR A 16 -12.83 -5.67 -0.43
C TYR A 16 -11.53 -5.79 0.37
N LEU A 17 -10.61 -4.83 0.26
CA LEU A 17 -9.36 -4.85 1.02
C LEU A 17 -9.60 -4.88 2.54
N TYR A 18 -10.58 -4.13 3.02
CA TYR A 18 -10.91 -4.09 4.46
C TYR A 18 -11.65 -5.33 4.95
N ASN A 19 -12.61 -5.84 4.19
CA ASN A 19 -13.52 -6.89 4.66
C ASN A 19 -13.00 -8.30 4.38
N SER A 20 -12.17 -8.47 3.36
CA SER A 20 -11.66 -9.78 2.94
C SER A 20 -10.33 -10.14 3.58
N THR A 21 -9.75 -9.23 4.36
CA THR A 21 -8.44 -9.41 4.99
C THR A 21 -8.50 -9.03 6.47
N PRO A 22 -7.76 -9.73 7.35
CA PRO A 22 -7.67 -9.33 8.76
C PRO A 22 -7.02 -7.95 8.90
N VAL A 23 -7.70 -7.01 9.57
CA VAL A 23 -7.23 -5.65 9.83
C VAL A 23 -6.99 -5.46 11.31
N PHE A 24 -5.80 -5.07 11.70
CA PHE A 24 -5.42 -4.87 13.10
C PHE A 24 -6.33 -3.84 13.80
N GLU A 25 -6.72 -2.78 13.11
CA GLU A 25 -7.62 -1.74 13.64
C GLU A 25 -9.00 -2.28 14.04
N HIS A 26 -9.45 -3.38 13.39
CA HIS A 26 -10.77 -3.98 13.62
C HIS A 26 -10.74 -5.19 14.56
N VAL A 27 -9.69 -6.00 14.49
CA VAL A 27 -9.61 -7.29 15.22
C VAL A 27 -8.41 -7.36 16.19
N GLY A 28 -7.63 -6.29 16.29
CA GLY A 28 -6.51 -6.19 17.23
C GLY A 28 -5.41 -7.23 16.97
N ALA A 29 -4.85 -7.77 18.04
CA ALA A 29 -3.72 -8.70 17.98
C ALA A 29 -4.02 -10.00 17.19
N THR A 30 -5.29 -10.36 17.00
CA THR A 30 -5.68 -11.55 16.22
C THR A 30 -5.46 -11.39 14.72
N ALA A 31 -5.29 -10.16 14.22
CA ALA A 31 -4.89 -9.91 12.83
C ALA A 31 -3.41 -10.18 12.58
N TYR A 32 -2.61 -10.30 13.64
CA TYR A 32 -1.18 -10.54 13.54
C TYR A 32 -0.92 -11.99 13.10
N LYS A 33 -0.19 -12.12 11.99
CA LYS A 33 0.34 -13.41 11.53
C LYS A 33 1.83 -13.44 11.80
N GLU A 34 2.30 -14.50 12.47
CA GLU A 34 3.71 -14.69 12.71
C GLU A 34 4.47 -14.96 11.41
N GLY A 35 5.65 -14.34 11.28
CA GLY A 35 6.56 -14.55 10.17
C GLY A 35 6.28 -13.68 8.94
N LEU A 36 7.06 -13.92 7.89
CA LEU A 36 7.06 -13.14 6.63
C LEU A 36 6.61 -13.97 5.42
N SER A 37 6.04 -15.15 5.62
CA SER A 37 5.71 -16.06 4.51
C SER A 37 4.79 -15.43 3.46
N ASN A 38 3.74 -14.74 3.89
CA ASN A 38 2.84 -14.03 2.96
C ASN A 38 3.54 -12.86 2.27
N THR A 39 4.34 -12.10 2.99
CA THR A 39 5.11 -10.97 2.42
C THR A 39 6.10 -11.46 1.37
N ILE A 40 6.80 -12.57 1.63
CA ILE A 40 7.71 -13.20 0.68
C ILE A 40 6.95 -13.69 -0.56
N ALA A 41 5.82 -14.38 -0.38
CA ALA A 41 5.00 -14.87 -1.49
C ALA A 41 4.45 -13.73 -2.36
N LEU A 42 4.03 -12.62 -1.76
CA LEU A 42 3.58 -11.42 -2.47
C LEU A 42 4.75 -10.76 -3.24
N ASP A 43 5.90 -10.65 -2.60
CA ASP A 43 7.10 -10.10 -3.23
C ASP A 43 7.55 -10.92 -4.45
N GLU A 44 7.58 -12.24 -4.33
CA GLU A 44 7.86 -13.16 -5.44
C GLU A 44 6.83 -13.05 -6.55
N HIS A 45 5.54 -13.02 -6.21
CA HIS A 45 4.44 -12.89 -7.17
C HIS A 45 4.55 -11.63 -8.02
N PHE A 46 4.97 -10.52 -7.43
CA PHE A 46 5.15 -9.24 -8.13
C PHE A 46 6.57 -9.03 -8.70
N GLY A 47 7.42 -10.04 -8.68
CA GLY A 47 8.76 -9.99 -9.28
C GLY A 47 9.77 -9.16 -8.49
N HIS A 48 9.74 -9.24 -7.17
CA HIS A 48 10.65 -8.55 -6.25
C HIS A 48 10.69 -7.02 -6.43
N PRO A 49 9.55 -6.33 -6.29
CA PRO A 49 9.48 -4.89 -6.56
C PRO A 49 10.43 -4.07 -5.69
N HIS A 50 10.76 -4.54 -4.48
CA HIS A 50 11.70 -3.87 -3.57
C HIS A 50 13.11 -3.73 -4.13
N ASN A 51 13.49 -4.51 -5.15
CA ASN A 51 14.80 -4.42 -5.81
C ASN A 51 14.90 -3.26 -6.82
N HIS A 52 13.79 -2.60 -7.14
CA HIS A 52 13.73 -1.55 -8.16
C HIS A 52 13.89 -0.14 -7.62
N PHE A 53 14.02 0.03 -6.31
CA PHE A 53 14.20 1.34 -5.66
C PHE A 53 15.00 1.22 -4.37
N LEU A 54 15.62 2.34 -3.96
CA LEU A 54 16.23 2.46 -2.64
C LEU A 54 15.15 2.81 -1.62
N SER A 55 15.28 2.31 -0.39
CA SER A 55 14.30 2.54 0.66
C SER A 55 14.90 3.04 1.95
N VAL A 56 14.14 3.88 2.65
CA VAL A 56 14.41 4.32 4.02
C VAL A 56 13.24 3.85 4.87
N HIS A 57 13.51 3.02 5.87
CA HIS A 57 12.49 2.54 6.80
C HIS A 57 12.51 3.37 8.08
N ILE A 58 11.36 3.95 8.43
CA ILE A 58 11.18 4.76 9.63
C ILE A 58 10.31 4.00 10.61
N ALA A 59 10.88 3.69 11.76
CA ALA A 59 10.21 2.99 12.85
C ALA A 59 10.26 3.82 14.13
N GLY A 60 9.32 3.59 15.02
CA GLY A 60 9.26 4.27 16.32
C GLY A 60 7.85 4.32 16.89
N THR A 61 7.72 4.80 18.12
CA THR A 61 6.44 4.94 18.82
C THR A 61 5.68 6.18 18.36
N ASN A 62 6.37 7.32 18.23
CA ASN A 62 5.81 8.62 17.88
C ASN A 62 6.60 9.28 16.75
N GLY A 63 5.93 10.14 15.97
CA GLY A 63 6.58 11.01 15.00
C GLY A 63 7.00 10.31 13.69
N LYS A 64 6.65 9.04 13.47
CA LYS A 64 6.96 8.32 12.22
C LYS A 64 6.45 9.03 10.98
N GLY A 65 5.18 9.43 10.99
CA GLY A 65 4.56 10.13 9.87
C GLY A 65 5.20 11.48 9.59
N SER A 66 5.43 12.29 10.61
CA SER A 66 6.07 13.61 10.47
C SER A 66 7.50 13.48 9.93
N CYS A 67 8.27 12.54 10.44
CA CYS A 67 9.63 12.26 9.98
C CYS A 67 9.63 11.79 8.51
N SER A 68 8.75 10.87 8.16
CA SER A 68 8.63 10.33 6.80
C SER A 68 8.26 11.42 5.79
N HIS A 69 7.29 12.26 6.11
CA HIS A 69 6.89 13.39 5.26
C HIS A 69 8.01 14.42 5.08
N THR A 70 8.75 14.71 6.16
CA THR A 70 9.88 15.64 6.11
C THR A 70 11.00 15.12 5.22
N ILE A 71 11.41 13.87 5.41
CA ILE A 71 12.45 13.22 4.57
C ILE A 71 12.01 13.19 3.11
N ALA A 72 10.77 12.77 2.83
CA ALA A 72 10.23 12.75 1.48
C ALA A 72 10.25 14.12 0.83
N SER A 73 9.88 15.17 1.56
CA SER A 73 9.91 16.55 1.06
C SER A 73 11.33 17.03 0.74
N ILE A 74 12.30 16.70 1.58
CA ILE A 74 13.72 17.08 1.36
C ILE A 74 14.26 16.38 0.10
N LEU A 75 14.06 15.06 -0.01
CA LEU A 75 14.51 14.29 -1.17
C LEU A 75 13.85 14.76 -2.46
N GLN A 76 12.57 15.08 -2.41
CA GLN A 76 11.83 15.61 -3.55
C GLN A 76 12.34 16.99 -3.97
N ALA A 77 12.66 17.87 -3.02
CA ALA A 77 13.25 19.16 -3.29
C ALA A 77 14.66 19.05 -3.91
N ASP A 78 15.39 17.98 -3.60
CA ASP A 78 16.70 17.66 -4.19
C ASP A 78 16.59 16.95 -5.55
N GLY A 79 15.39 16.81 -6.10
CA GLY A 79 15.15 16.31 -7.46
C GLY A 79 14.91 14.81 -7.58
N TYR A 80 14.83 14.08 -6.47
CA TYR A 80 14.51 12.65 -6.51
C TYR A 80 13.01 12.42 -6.76
N LYS A 81 12.69 11.32 -7.45
CA LYS A 81 11.35 10.76 -7.47
C LYS A 81 11.14 9.96 -6.18
N VAL A 82 10.22 10.40 -5.34
CA VAL A 82 10.07 9.89 -3.99
C VAL A 82 8.72 9.23 -3.79
N GLY A 83 8.73 7.92 -3.52
CA GLY A 83 7.59 7.18 -3.00
C GLY A 83 7.49 7.36 -1.48
N LEU A 84 6.28 7.56 -0.98
CA LEU A 84 5.99 7.67 0.45
C LEU A 84 4.87 6.70 0.82
N TYR A 85 5.19 5.76 1.70
CA TYR A 85 4.22 4.82 2.27
C TYR A 85 4.04 5.09 3.76
N THR A 86 2.83 5.45 4.16
CA THR A 86 2.48 5.79 5.55
C THR A 86 1.16 5.14 5.97
N SER A 87 0.96 4.99 7.27
CA SER A 87 -0.29 4.52 7.87
C SER A 87 -0.49 5.12 9.26
N PRO A 88 -1.73 5.25 9.75
CA PRO A 88 -2.99 5.08 9.01
C PRO A 88 -3.30 6.25 8.07
N HIS A 89 -4.39 6.16 7.26
CA HIS A 89 -4.95 7.30 6.55
C HIS A 89 -6.08 7.96 7.37
N LEU A 90 -6.45 9.18 7.01
CA LEU A 90 -7.51 9.93 7.69
C LEU A 90 -8.85 9.85 6.94
N VAL A 91 -8.85 10.04 5.64
CA VAL A 91 -10.06 10.14 4.81
C VAL A 91 -10.03 9.16 3.63
N ASP A 92 -8.97 9.16 2.83
CA ASP A 92 -8.86 8.33 1.63
C ASP A 92 -7.73 7.32 1.77
N PHE A 93 -8.01 6.05 1.50
CA PHE A 93 -7.02 4.96 1.51
C PHE A 93 -5.75 5.31 0.73
N ARG A 94 -5.87 6.05 -0.37
CA ARG A 94 -4.74 6.46 -1.23
C ARG A 94 -3.75 7.41 -0.56
N GLU A 95 -4.12 8.03 0.57
CA GLU A 95 -3.19 8.84 1.37
C GLU A 95 -1.99 8.03 1.85
N ARG A 96 -2.16 6.70 1.97
CA ARG A 96 -1.10 5.77 2.39
C ARG A 96 0.02 5.65 1.37
N ILE A 97 -0.24 5.90 0.09
CA ILE A 97 0.69 5.64 -1.00
C ILE A 97 0.76 6.85 -1.92
N ARG A 98 1.90 7.52 -1.93
CA ARG A 98 2.13 8.73 -2.73
C ARG A 98 3.44 8.63 -3.48
N VAL A 99 3.50 9.23 -4.66
CA VAL A 99 4.74 9.49 -5.41
C VAL A 99 4.80 10.97 -5.72
N ASN A 100 5.88 11.63 -5.32
CA ASN A 100 6.06 13.08 -5.44
C ASN A 100 4.85 13.88 -4.91
N GLY A 101 4.33 13.49 -3.76
CA GLY A 101 3.20 14.12 -3.08
C GLY A 101 1.83 13.80 -3.67
N LYS A 102 1.76 13.09 -4.80
CA LYS A 102 0.48 12.70 -5.44
C LYS A 102 0.06 11.31 -4.99
N MET A 103 -1.19 11.19 -4.58
CA MET A 103 -1.77 9.90 -4.20
C MET A 103 -1.80 8.93 -5.40
N ILE A 104 -1.66 7.64 -5.10
CA ILE A 104 -1.83 6.57 -6.08
C ILE A 104 -3.19 6.72 -6.82
N PRO A 105 -3.24 6.54 -8.16
CA PRO A 105 -4.49 6.61 -8.91
C PRO A 105 -5.50 5.55 -8.46
N LYS A 106 -6.79 5.87 -8.51
CA LYS A 106 -7.87 4.92 -8.21
C LYS A 106 -7.84 3.71 -9.12
N GLU A 107 -7.60 3.96 -10.39
CA GLU A 107 -7.48 2.94 -11.44
C GLU A 107 -6.41 1.93 -11.10
N TYR A 108 -5.24 2.38 -10.63
CA TYR A 108 -4.15 1.49 -10.25
C TYR A 108 -4.54 0.56 -9.09
N VAL A 109 -5.23 1.09 -8.07
CA VAL A 109 -5.72 0.30 -6.93
C VAL A 109 -6.74 -0.74 -7.38
N ILE A 110 -7.66 -0.35 -8.26
CA ILE A 110 -8.68 -1.25 -8.83
C ILE A 110 -8.02 -2.38 -9.63
N ASP A 111 -7.11 -2.04 -10.54
CA ASP A 111 -6.44 -3.00 -11.40
C ASP A 111 -5.59 -3.98 -10.59
N PHE A 112 -4.84 -3.49 -9.61
CA PHE A 112 -4.04 -4.33 -8.72
C PHE A 112 -4.88 -5.42 -8.03
N VAL A 113 -6.03 -5.06 -7.49
CA VAL A 113 -6.91 -6.04 -6.84
C VAL A 113 -7.57 -6.95 -7.87
N ARG A 114 -8.12 -6.39 -8.94
CA ARG A 114 -8.83 -7.15 -9.96
C ARG A 114 -7.97 -8.23 -10.61
N GLU A 115 -6.74 -7.89 -10.96
CA GLU A 115 -5.83 -8.79 -11.67
C GLU A 115 -5.25 -9.88 -10.77
N ASN A 116 -5.17 -9.64 -9.47
CA ASN A 116 -4.49 -10.55 -8.53
C ASN A 116 -5.43 -11.17 -7.50
N ARG A 117 -6.73 -10.95 -7.60
CA ARG A 117 -7.71 -11.36 -6.59
C ARG A 117 -7.65 -12.86 -6.27
N SER A 118 -7.57 -13.71 -7.28
CA SER A 118 -7.50 -15.17 -7.09
C SER A 118 -6.24 -15.59 -6.30
N PHE A 119 -5.12 -14.93 -6.54
CA PHE A 119 -3.90 -15.15 -5.76
C PHE A 119 -4.05 -14.68 -4.31
N PHE A 120 -4.63 -13.52 -4.09
CA PHE A 120 -4.87 -12.99 -2.74
C PHE A 120 -5.81 -13.91 -1.95
N GLU A 121 -6.88 -14.40 -2.56
CA GLU A 121 -7.82 -15.32 -1.94
C GLU A 121 -7.18 -16.68 -1.58
N SER A 122 -6.22 -17.15 -2.38
CA SER A 122 -5.47 -18.38 -2.10
C SER A 122 -4.45 -18.21 -0.98
N LEU A 123 -3.82 -17.04 -0.88
CA LEU A 123 -2.79 -16.71 0.12
C LEU A 123 -3.39 -16.27 1.45
N ASN A 124 -4.56 -15.65 1.42
CA ASN A 124 -5.23 -15.05 2.56
C ASN A 124 -4.31 -14.09 3.37
N PRO A 125 -3.73 -13.05 2.73
CA PRO A 125 -2.85 -12.10 3.39
C PRO A 125 -3.64 -11.14 4.29
N SER A 126 -2.92 -10.47 5.20
CA SER A 126 -3.49 -9.36 5.98
C SER A 126 -3.65 -8.10 5.12
N PHE A 127 -4.50 -7.18 5.58
CA PHE A 127 -4.66 -5.86 4.97
C PHE A 127 -3.32 -5.13 4.84
N PHE A 128 -2.49 -5.19 5.88
CA PHE A 128 -1.17 -4.54 5.88
C PHE A 128 -0.21 -5.18 4.86
N GLU A 129 -0.18 -6.49 4.77
CA GLU A 129 0.64 -7.21 3.78
C GLU A 129 0.24 -6.83 2.34
N LEU A 130 -1.06 -6.80 2.03
CA LEU A 130 -1.57 -6.38 0.73
C LEU A 130 -1.27 -4.90 0.42
N THR A 131 -1.46 -4.02 1.40
CA THR A 131 -1.20 -2.60 1.21
C THR A 131 0.29 -2.33 1.00
N THR A 132 1.16 -3.06 1.69
CA THR A 132 2.61 -2.98 1.50
C THR A 132 3.01 -3.47 0.10
N ALA A 133 2.47 -4.61 -0.34
CA ALA A 133 2.71 -5.13 -1.68
C ALA A 133 2.24 -4.17 -2.78
N LEU A 134 1.06 -3.57 -2.60
CA LEU A 134 0.54 -2.53 -3.50
C LEU A 134 1.48 -1.32 -3.57
N ALA A 135 1.96 -0.83 -2.42
CA ALA A 135 2.88 0.30 -2.37
C ALA A 135 4.18 0.00 -3.11
N PHE A 136 4.79 -1.14 -2.83
CA PHE A 136 6.06 -1.54 -3.44
C PHE A 136 5.92 -1.78 -4.95
N LYS A 137 4.86 -2.45 -5.37
CA LYS A 137 4.57 -2.65 -6.80
C LYS A 137 4.40 -1.31 -7.52
N TYR A 138 3.63 -0.39 -6.94
CA TYR A 138 3.43 0.94 -7.51
C TYR A 138 4.73 1.75 -7.58
N PHE A 139 5.56 1.71 -6.56
CA PHE A 139 6.85 2.40 -6.56
C PHE A 139 7.81 1.84 -7.62
N ALA A 140 7.82 0.53 -7.81
CA ALA A 140 8.63 -0.11 -8.83
C ALA A 140 8.17 0.24 -10.26
N ASP A 141 6.87 0.42 -10.48
CA ASP A 141 6.28 0.78 -11.77
C ASP A 141 6.48 2.28 -12.11
N MET A 142 6.70 3.11 -11.13
CA MET A 142 6.87 4.56 -11.30
C MET A 142 8.33 4.95 -11.51
#